data_045d2ccb24dad61bafa63715bb175bcd
#
_entry.id   045d2ccb24dad61bafa63715bb175bcd
#
_cell.length_a   1.000
_cell.length_b   1.000
_cell.length_c   1.000
_cell.angle_alpha   90.00
_cell.angle_beta   90.00
_cell.angle_gamma   90.00
#
_symmetry.space_group_name_H-M   'P 1'
#
loop_
_entity.id
_entity.type
_entity.pdbx_description
1 polymer ?
#
loop_
_entity_poly.entity_id
_entity_poly.type
_entity_poly.pdbx_seq_one_letter_code
_entity_poly.pdbx_strand_id
1 'polypeptide(L)'
;MLKNPIFTSSHKTLIMKRLILITALLFIVSCQQESKMDPNINPFFQEWNTPYEVPPFLDIKDEHYMPAYEQGMKENLEEIDVIVNNPEDPTFANTIEELERTGKLLSKVGRVFSNLASSNTNPKLQELQRDLSPMLSAHYDKISLNEGLFNRVDAIWQNRENLDLTREQTKLLNDTRKGFVRSGALLSEDQKDRISEINSKISGLSTSFGQNLLAETNGFELILEASDLEGLSDGVKAAAADAASQKMDSAESDEEKDKYNDKYVFTPHRSSMYPFLTESTRRDLREKLYNSYVMRGDNNNDKDNKEIAAQIAKLRAERAQIMGYKTHAHFILDDNMLKTPEEVYDLLYKLWKPAVKRAKVEVADMQAVADSEGHDFKVAAWDWWHYSEKVRKEKYDLDESAIKPYLSLDNVLQGVFNTTNKLWGLNFTEIFDIDLYHPDARIWEVTDKDGSHLGIFIGDYFTRSNKRGGAWMSSFKGQSNLDGRERPIVVNVCNFPAPVGDDPALLSFDNVVTLFHEFGHAMHGTLTDVKYGSMAGTSGPRDFIE
;
A
#
# COMPACT_ATOMS: atom_id res chain seq x y z
N MET A 1 75.52 -23.23 -48.80
CA MET A 1 74.75 -22.41 -49.76
C MET A 1 73.32 -22.86 -49.70
N LEU A 2 72.45 -22.05 -49.22
CA LEU A 2 71.13 -21.77 -49.69
C LEU A 2 70.36 -20.98 -48.58
N LYS A 3 69.93 -19.79 -48.95
CA LYS A 3 69.35 -18.74 -48.09
C LYS A 3 67.90 -19.07 -47.69
N ASN A 4 67.58 -18.95 -46.44
CA ASN A 4 66.22 -18.85 -45.96
C ASN A 4 65.69 -17.41 -46.20
N PRO A 5 64.42 -17.20 -46.66
CA PRO A 5 63.84 -15.90 -46.73
C PRO A 5 63.15 -15.52 -45.37
N ILE A 6 63.50 -14.37 -44.91
CA ILE A 6 62.89 -13.68 -43.75
C ILE A 6 61.46 -13.27 -44.13
N PHE A 7 60.42 -13.88 -43.52
CA PHE A 7 59.08 -13.39 -43.59
C PHE A 7 58.86 -12.33 -42.49
N THR A 8 58.61 -11.10 -42.89
CA THR A 8 58.51 -9.94 -42.08
C THR A 8 57.24 -9.97 -41.24
N SER A 9 57.39 -9.67 -39.95
CA SER A 9 56.42 -9.62 -38.84
C SER A 9 55.29 -8.56 -39.01
N SER A 10 55.23 -7.83 -40.12
CA SER A 10 54.36 -6.67 -40.32
C SER A 10 52.90 -7.01 -40.71
N HIS A 11 52.66 -8.15 -41.34
CA HIS A 11 51.31 -8.48 -41.82
C HIS A 11 50.40 -9.13 -40.76
N LYS A 12 50.96 -9.84 -39.78
CA LYS A 12 50.15 -10.43 -38.70
C LYS A 12 49.60 -9.40 -37.73
N THR A 13 50.34 -8.33 -37.48
CA THR A 13 49.91 -7.22 -36.58
C THR A 13 48.81 -6.38 -37.22
N LEU A 14 48.76 -6.24 -38.54
CA LEU A 14 47.74 -5.47 -39.24
C LEU A 14 46.40 -6.22 -39.32
N ILE A 15 46.43 -7.54 -39.48
CA ILE A 15 45.21 -8.38 -39.49
C ILE A 15 44.60 -8.48 -38.08
N MET A 16 45.45 -8.63 -37.05
CA MET A 16 44.99 -8.68 -35.65
C MET A 16 44.40 -7.34 -35.17
N LYS A 17 44.96 -6.20 -35.60
CA LYS A 17 44.39 -4.87 -35.32
C LYS A 17 43.08 -4.62 -36.06
N ARG A 18 42.88 -5.15 -37.26
CA ARG A 18 41.61 -5.07 -38.00
C ARG A 18 40.55 -6.02 -37.42
N LEU A 19 40.90 -7.20 -36.92
CA LEU A 19 39.98 -8.08 -36.21
C LEU A 19 39.53 -7.49 -34.86
N ILE A 20 40.42 -6.87 -34.11
CA ILE A 20 40.10 -6.22 -32.83
C ILE A 20 39.22 -4.97 -33.06
N LEU A 21 39.42 -4.21 -34.16
CA LEU A 21 38.55 -3.10 -34.51
C LEU A 21 37.15 -3.55 -34.95
N ILE A 22 37.01 -4.67 -35.63
CA ILE A 22 35.71 -5.23 -36.07
C ILE A 22 34.96 -5.82 -34.86
N THR A 23 35.65 -6.49 -33.93
CA THR A 23 35.05 -6.97 -32.67
C THR A 23 34.68 -5.81 -31.73
N ALA A 24 35.46 -4.73 -31.68
CA ALA A 24 35.10 -3.52 -30.91
C ALA A 24 33.94 -2.76 -31.55
N LEU A 25 33.81 -2.72 -32.88
CA LEU A 25 32.63 -2.16 -33.55
C LEU A 25 31.37 -3.03 -33.40
N LEU A 26 31.51 -4.34 -33.27
CA LEU A 26 30.38 -5.24 -32.98
C LEU A 26 29.92 -5.17 -31.51
N PHE A 27 30.81 -4.77 -30.59
CA PHE A 27 30.44 -4.50 -29.20
C PHE A 27 29.82 -3.10 -28.98
N ILE A 28 30.03 -2.14 -29.88
CA ILE A 28 29.46 -0.79 -29.81
C ILE A 28 28.05 -0.72 -30.44
N VAL A 29 27.63 -1.72 -31.21
CA VAL A 29 26.28 -1.80 -31.80
C VAL A 29 25.31 -2.59 -30.93
N SER A 30 25.73 -3.10 -29.78
CA SER A 30 24.86 -3.62 -28.73
C SER A 30 24.63 -2.60 -27.60
N CYS A 31 24.65 -1.30 -27.88
CA CYS A 31 23.81 -0.37 -27.15
C CYS A 31 22.39 -0.69 -27.59
N GLN A 32 21.64 -1.42 -26.74
CA GLN A 32 20.20 -1.44 -26.81
C GLN A 32 19.76 0.02 -26.96
N GLN A 33 19.26 0.34 -28.14
CA GLN A 33 18.49 1.53 -28.35
C GLN A 33 17.26 1.32 -27.49
N GLU A 34 17.25 1.91 -26.28
CA GLU A 34 16.03 2.04 -25.50
C GLU A 34 15.00 2.59 -26.48
N SER A 35 14.05 1.77 -26.89
CA SER A 35 12.94 2.21 -27.70
C SER A 35 12.15 3.14 -26.80
N LYS A 36 12.40 4.45 -26.90
CA LYS A 36 11.61 5.45 -26.17
C LYS A 36 10.14 5.19 -26.51
N MET A 37 9.30 5.11 -25.48
CA MET A 37 7.87 4.99 -25.67
C MET A 37 7.38 6.11 -26.58
N ASP A 38 6.44 5.80 -27.48
CA ASP A 38 5.81 6.84 -28.31
C ASP A 38 4.99 7.76 -27.40
N PRO A 39 5.32 9.04 -27.29
CA PRO A 39 4.60 9.98 -26.43
C PRO A 39 3.15 10.23 -26.84
N ASN A 40 2.75 9.80 -28.06
CA ASN A 40 1.38 9.90 -28.55
C ASN A 40 0.53 8.66 -28.24
N ILE A 41 1.14 7.60 -27.69
CA ILE A 41 0.44 6.37 -27.33
C ILE A 41 0.38 6.29 -25.80
N ASN A 42 -0.81 5.98 -25.27
CA ASN A 42 -0.99 5.78 -23.84
C ASN A 42 0.02 4.75 -23.30
N PRO A 43 0.84 5.09 -22.28
CA PRO A 43 1.89 4.21 -21.74
C PRO A 43 1.40 2.84 -21.29
N PHE A 44 0.13 2.71 -20.90
CA PHE A 44 -0.44 1.43 -20.50
C PHE A 44 -0.62 0.46 -21.67
N PHE A 45 -0.72 0.94 -22.90
CA PHE A 45 -0.85 0.13 -24.12
C PHE A 45 0.50 -0.29 -24.72
N GLN A 46 1.60 0.09 -24.09
CA GLN A 46 2.94 -0.24 -24.52
C GLN A 46 3.63 -1.19 -23.52
N GLU A 47 4.59 -1.96 -23.97
CA GLU A 47 5.52 -2.63 -23.07
C GLU A 47 6.43 -1.59 -22.40
N TRP A 48 6.65 -1.74 -21.11
CA TRP A 48 7.55 -0.86 -20.39
C TRP A 48 8.98 -1.35 -20.50
N ASN A 49 9.77 -0.66 -21.33
CA ASN A 49 11.19 -0.94 -21.51
C ASN A 49 12.06 -0.19 -20.46
N THR A 50 11.48 0.18 -19.36
CA THR A 50 12.16 0.77 -18.19
C THR A 50 12.98 -0.32 -17.47
N PRO A 51 14.06 0.04 -16.77
CA PRO A 51 14.80 -0.92 -15.97
C PRO A 51 13.86 -1.64 -15.00
N TYR A 52 13.97 -2.97 -14.93
CA TYR A 52 13.13 -3.86 -14.12
C TYR A 52 11.61 -3.76 -14.40
N GLU A 53 11.20 -3.15 -15.51
CA GLU A 53 9.78 -2.88 -15.84
C GLU A 53 9.06 -2.01 -14.78
N VAL A 54 9.80 -1.14 -14.09
CA VAL A 54 9.22 -0.13 -13.18
C VAL A 54 8.30 0.77 -13.99
N PRO A 55 7.07 1.09 -13.49
CA PRO A 55 6.16 1.94 -14.23
C PRO A 55 6.83 3.25 -14.66
N PRO A 56 6.64 3.72 -15.89
CA PRO A 56 7.21 4.98 -16.38
C PRO A 56 6.42 6.17 -15.79
N PHE A 57 6.61 6.42 -14.49
CA PHE A 57 5.79 7.33 -13.70
C PHE A 57 5.72 8.75 -14.28
N LEU A 58 6.78 9.24 -14.93
CA LEU A 58 6.81 10.60 -15.51
C LEU A 58 6.00 10.68 -16.82
N ASP A 59 5.82 9.57 -17.54
CA ASP A 59 5.07 9.52 -18.79
C ASP A 59 3.58 9.21 -18.56
N ILE A 60 3.23 8.61 -17.41
CA ILE A 60 1.84 8.32 -17.05
C ILE A 60 1.18 9.60 -16.52
N LYS A 61 0.05 9.99 -17.14
CA LYS A 61 -0.73 11.16 -16.77
C LYS A 61 -2.16 10.77 -16.43
N ASP A 62 -2.88 11.67 -15.75
CA ASP A 62 -4.25 11.42 -15.28
C ASP A 62 -5.20 11.02 -16.40
N GLU A 63 -5.06 11.62 -17.59
CA GLU A 63 -5.89 11.31 -18.77
C GLU A 63 -5.67 9.90 -19.35
N HIS A 64 -4.58 9.22 -19.00
CA HIS A 64 -4.27 7.87 -19.48
C HIS A 64 -5.08 6.78 -18.77
N TYR A 65 -5.56 7.02 -17.55
CA TYR A 65 -6.19 5.99 -16.73
C TYR A 65 -7.55 5.53 -17.27
N MET A 66 -8.49 6.45 -17.51
CA MET A 66 -9.84 6.04 -17.95
C MET A 66 -9.83 5.21 -19.24
N PRO A 67 -9.16 5.65 -20.33
CA PRO A 67 -9.08 4.83 -21.54
C PRO A 67 -8.42 3.47 -21.33
N ALA A 68 -7.39 3.40 -20.44
CA ALA A 68 -6.70 2.15 -20.16
C ALA A 68 -7.59 1.18 -19.34
N TYR A 69 -8.38 1.70 -18.42
CA TYR A 69 -9.36 0.91 -17.67
C TYR A 69 -10.49 0.39 -18.58
N GLU A 70 -11.05 1.27 -19.43
CA GLU A 70 -12.12 0.87 -20.38
C GLU A 70 -11.64 -0.23 -21.32
N GLN A 71 -10.45 -0.07 -21.89
CA GLN A 71 -9.86 -1.09 -22.76
C GLN A 71 -9.52 -2.37 -21.99
N GLY A 72 -8.93 -2.25 -20.80
CA GLY A 72 -8.57 -3.40 -19.96
C GLY A 72 -9.81 -4.19 -19.50
N MET A 73 -10.90 -3.52 -19.14
CA MET A 73 -12.17 -4.18 -18.83
C MET A 73 -12.77 -4.89 -20.05
N LYS A 74 -12.68 -4.26 -21.23
CA LYS A 74 -13.18 -4.85 -22.47
C LYS A 74 -12.38 -6.10 -22.84
N GLU A 75 -11.05 -6.00 -22.89
CA GLU A 75 -10.18 -7.14 -23.21
C GLU A 75 -10.40 -8.30 -22.23
N ASN A 76 -10.47 -8.00 -20.92
CA ASN A 76 -10.70 -9.02 -19.92
C ASN A 76 -12.04 -9.77 -20.13
N LEU A 77 -13.13 -9.10 -20.50
CA LEU A 77 -14.38 -9.78 -20.81
C LEU A 77 -14.29 -10.61 -22.11
N GLU A 78 -13.58 -10.14 -23.12
CA GLU A 78 -13.33 -10.90 -24.35
C GLU A 78 -12.51 -12.17 -24.07
N GLU A 79 -11.50 -12.09 -23.19
CA GLU A 79 -10.72 -13.25 -22.72
C GLU A 79 -11.59 -14.25 -21.94
N ILE A 80 -12.47 -13.77 -21.06
CA ILE A 80 -13.46 -14.61 -20.35
C ILE A 80 -14.39 -15.31 -21.33
N ASP A 81 -14.88 -14.59 -22.35
CA ASP A 81 -15.76 -15.17 -23.38
C ASP A 81 -15.07 -16.28 -24.18
N VAL A 82 -13.76 -16.19 -24.41
CA VAL A 82 -12.97 -17.27 -25.03
C VAL A 82 -12.97 -18.52 -24.16
N ILE A 83 -12.80 -18.38 -22.85
CA ILE A 83 -12.84 -19.50 -21.90
C ILE A 83 -14.26 -20.12 -21.88
N VAL A 84 -15.29 -19.29 -21.75
CA VAL A 84 -16.70 -19.74 -21.65
C VAL A 84 -17.13 -20.50 -22.90
N ASN A 85 -16.76 -19.99 -24.07
CA ASN A 85 -17.16 -20.55 -25.37
C ASN A 85 -16.19 -21.62 -25.91
N ASN A 86 -15.21 -22.05 -25.15
CA ASN A 86 -14.32 -23.13 -25.56
C ASN A 86 -15.12 -24.43 -25.76
N PRO A 87 -15.11 -25.03 -26.98
CA PRO A 87 -15.92 -26.22 -27.28
C PRO A 87 -15.38 -27.51 -26.62
N GLU A 88 -14.17 -27.50 -26.09
CA GLU A 88 -13.58 -28.63 -25.40
C GLU A 88 -14.13 -28.78 -23.98
N ASP A 89 -14.14 -30.01 -23.48
CA ASP A 89 -14.48 -30.27 -22.09
C ASP A 89 -13.60 -29.45 -21.14
N PRO A 90 -14.14 -28.96 -20.01
CA PRO A 90 -13.38 -28.17 -19.06
C PRO A 90 -12.22 -28.98 -18.45
N THR A 91 -11.02 -28.42 -18.55
CA THR A 91 -9.81 -28.95 -17.91
C THR A 91 -9.17 -27.87 -17.04
N PHE A 92 -8.28 -28.28 -16.13
CA PHE A 92 -7.52 -27.33 -15.33
C PHE A 92 -6.76 -26.34 -16.22
N ALA A 93 -6.13 -26.83 -17.30
CA ALA A 93 -5.34 -26.01 -18.22
C ALA A 93 -6.22 -25.03 -19.02
N ASN A 94 -7.31 -25.50 -19.68
CA ASN A 94 -8.12 -24.66 -20.56
C ASN A 94 -9.18 -23.79 -19.85
N THR A 95 -9.19 -23.81 -18.52
CA THR A 95 -10.16 -23.02 -17.74
C THR A 95 -9.46 -22.31 -16.57
N ILE A 96 -8.83 -23.03 -15.64
CA ILE A 96 -8.26 -22.43 -14.43
C ILE A 96 -6.95 -21.67 -14.76
N GLU A 97 -6.03 -22.26 -15.53
CA GLU A 97 -4.80 -21.59 -15.93
C GLU A 97 -5.07 -20.47 -16.93
N GLU A 98 -6.06 -20.62 -17.82
CA GLU A 98 -6.47 -19.51 -18.72
C GLU A 98 -7.08 -18.36 -17.92
N LEU A 99 -7.88 -18.63 -16.89
CA LEU A 99 -8.43 -17.58 -16.01
C LEU A 99 -7.31 -16.79 -15.29
N GLU A 100 -6.24 -17.46 -14.85
CA GLU A 100 -5.06 -16.79 -14.28
C GLU A 100 -4.34 -15.86 -15.27
N ARG A 101 -4.48 -16.10 -16.58
CA ARG A 101 -3.87 -15.28 -17.63
C ARG A 101 -4.69 -14.06 -18.03
N THR A 102 -5.96 -14.01 -17.65
CA THR A 102 -6.87 -12.93 -18.05
C THR A 102 -6.61 -11.62 -17.32
N GLY A 103 -7.01 -10.50 -17.92
CA GLY A 103 -7.03 -9.18 -17.30
C GLY A 103 -5.64 -8.56 -17.06
N LYS A 104 -4.62 -8.91 -17.84
CA LYS A 104 -3.25 -8.38 -17.67
C LYS A 104 -3.21 -6.85 -17.77
N LEU A 105 -3.86 -6.25 -18.78
CA LEU A 105 -3.93 -4.80 -18.93
C LEU A 105 -4.69 -4.15 -17.76
N LEU A 106 -5.82 -4.71 -17.37
CA LEU A 106 -6.62 -4.22 -16.24
C LEU A 106 -5.83 -4.27 -14.93
N SER A 107 -5.07 -5.34 -14.70
CA SER A 107 -4.18 -5.48 -13.54
C SER A 107 -3.03 -4.45 -13.58
N LYS A 108 -2.42 -4.24 -14.75
CA LYS A 108 -1.32 -3.28 -14.96
C LYS A 108 -1.76 -1.86 -14.60
N VAL A 109 -2.86 -1.38 -15.18
CA VAL A 109 -3.38 -0.03 -14.88
C VAL A 109 -3.90 0.07 -13.45
N GLY A 110 -4.58 -0.97 -12.95
CA GLY A 110 -5.17 -1.02 -11.61
C GLY A 110 -4.14 -0.90 -10.51
N ARG A 111 -2.99 -1.58 -10.62
CA ARG A 111 -1.91 -1.51 -9.63
C ARG A 111 -1.30 -0.11 -9.56
N VAL A 112 -1.01 0.52 -10.70
CA VAL A 112 -0.45 1.89 -10.71
C VAL A 112 -1.47 2.87 -10.14
N PHE A 113 -2.70 2.86 -10.64
CA PHE A 113 -3.75 3.77 -10.19
C PHE A 113 -4.03 3.66 -8.70
N SER A 114 -4.25 2.46 -8.17
CA SER A 114 -4.59 2.25 -6.76
C SER A 114 -3.48 2.70 -5.81
N ASN A 115 -2.22 2.47 -6.19
CA ASN A 115 -1.07 2.95 -5.43
C ASN A 115 -1.03 4.48 -5.44
N LEU A 116 -1.11 5.14 -6.60
CA LEU A 116 -1.03 6.60 -6.69
C LEU A 116 -2.25 7.29 -6.09
N ALA A 117 -3.46 6.76 -6.27
CA ALA A 117 -4.68 7.28 -5.64
C ALA A 117 -4.61 7.23 -4.10
N SER A 118 -3.79 6.33 -3.52
CA SER A 118 -3.61 6.20 -2.07
C SER A 118 -2.40 6.97 -1.54
N SER A 119 -1.30 7.06 -2.30
CA SER A 119 -0.02 7.61 -1.82
C SER A 119 0.36 8.96 -2.42
N ASN A 120 -0.20 9.34 -3.57
CA ASN A 120 0.12 10.59 -4.27
C ASN A 120 -1.09 11.12 -5.05
N THR A 121 -2.25 11.24 -4.36
CA THR A 121 -3.52 11.62 -4.99
C THR A 121 -3.56 13.08 -5.39
N ASN A 122 -4.48 13.39 -6.32
CA ASN A 122 -4.85 14.74 -6.72
C ASN A 122 -6.37 14.81 -6.98
N PRO A 123 -6.97 15.99 -7.20
CA PRO A 123 -8.40 16.11 -7.44
C PRO A 123 -8.90 15.28 -8.64
N LYS A 124 -8.08 15.13 -9.71
CA LYS A 124 -8.45 14.34 -10.89
C LYS A 124 -8.42 12.84 -10.60
N LEU A 125 -7.40 12.35 -9.90
CA LEU A 125 -7.35 10.94 -9.45
C LEU A 125 -8.51 10.62 -8.50
N GLN A 126 -8.91 11.55 -7.64
CA GLN A 126 -10.08 11.36 -6.76
C GLN A 126 -11.40 11.31 -7.54
N GLU A 127 -11.56 12.15 -8.58
CA GLU A 127 -12.69 12.07 -9.50
C GLU A 127 -12.73 10.71 -10.21
N LEU A 128 -11.62 10.33 -10.84
CA LEU A 128 -11.48 9.03 -11.50
C LEU A 128 -11.77 7.85 -10.55
N GLN A 129 -11.34 7.94 -9.31
CA GLN A 129 -11.61 6.89 -8.32
C GLN A 129 -13.11 6.75 -8.02
N ARG A 130 -13.84 7.86 -7.95
CA ARG A 130 -15.31 7.84 -7.78
C ARG A 130 -16.02 7.20 -8.97
N ASP A 131 -15.58 7.51 -10.19
CA ASP A 131 -16.18 6.99 -11.41
C ASP A 131 -15.83 5.51 -11.62
N LEU A 132 -14.57 5.14 -11.43
CA LEU A 132 -14.07 3.79 -11.64
C LEU A 132 -14.55 2.78 -10.60
N SER A 133 -14.75 3.20 -9.34
CA SER A 133 -15.12 2.27 -8.27
C SER A 133 -16.40 1.47 -8.57
N PRO A 134 -17.55 2.07 -8.95
CA PRO A 134 -18.73 1.31 -9.33
C PRO A 134 -18.57 0.57 -10.68
N MET A 135 -17.82 1.13 -11.65
CA MET A 135 -17.55 0.48 -12.93
C MET A 135 -16.78 -0.83 -12.76
N LEU A 136 -15.72 -0.81 -11.96
CA LEU A 136 -14.93 -1.99 -11.63
C LEU A 136 -15.72 -3.02 -10.84
N SER A 137 -16.55 -2.58 -9.89
CA SER A 137 -17.45 -3.47 -9.16
C SER A 137 -18.38 -4.22 -10.13
N ALA A 138 -19.03 -3.50 -11.04
CA ALA A 138 -19.92 -4.10 -12.05
C ALA A 138 -19.16 -4.99 -13.04
N HIS A 139 -17.92 -4.64 -13.39
CA HIS A 139 -17.07 -5.47 -14.25
C HIS A 139 -16.74 -6.82 -13.60
N TYR A 140 -16.27 -6.81 -12.35
CA TYR A 140 -15.95 -8.05 -11.64
C TYR A 140 -17.19 -8.90 -11.31
N ASP A 141 -18.35 -8.27 -11.08
CA ASP A 141 -19.61 -8.99 -10.94
C ASP A 141 -20.01 -9.73 -12.23
N LYS A 142 -19.79 -9.12 -13.42
CA LYS A 142 -20.02 -9.81 -14.71
C LYS A 142 -19.19 -11.08 -14.87
N ILE A 143 -17.98 -11.12 -14.32
CA ILE A 143 -17.10 -12.29 -14.37
C ILE A 143 -17.51 -13.30 -13.30
N SER A 144 -17.62 -12.87 -12.04
CA SER A 144 -17.85 -13.75 -10.90
C SER A 144 -19.27 -14.33 -10.83
N LEU A 145 -20.25 -13.69 -11.49
CA LEU A 145 -21.63 -14.16 -11.64
C LEU A 145 -21.90 -14.86 -12.99
N ASN A 146 -20.89 -14.99 -13.85
CA ASN A 146 -21.03 -15.65 -15.15
C ASN A 146 -21.29 -17.14 -14.97
N GLU A 147 -22.49 -17.59 -15.36
CA GLU A 147 -22.91 -18.98 -15.20
C GLU A 147 -22.07 -19.95 -16.05
N GLY A 148 -21.73 -19.57 -17.30
CA GLY A 148 -20.92 -20.40 -18.18
C GLY A 148 -19.52 -20.65 -17.61
N LEU A 149 -18.88 -19.59 -17.11
CA LEU A 149 -17.58 -19.70 -16.48
C LEU A 149 -17.62 -20.53 -15.19
N PHE A 150 -18.62 -20.27 -14.33
CA PHE A 150 -18.80 -21.04 -13.09
C PHE A 150 -19.03 -22.53 -13.38
N ASN A 151 -19.86 -22.87 -14.38
CA ASN A 151 -20.14 -24.27 -14.75
C ASN A 151 -18.85 -25.01 -15.18
N ARG A 152 -17.94 -24.33 -15.92
CA ARG A 152 -16.64 -24.92 -16.28
C ARG A 152 -15.77 -25.16 -15.05
N VAL A 153 -15.67 -24.18 -14.16
CA VAL A 153 -14.90 -24.29 -12.89
C VAL A 153 -15.48 -25.39 -12.00
N ASP A 154 -16.80 -25.44 -11.84
CA ASP A 154 -17.47 -26.43 -10.98
C ASP A 154 -17.35 -27.86 -11.55
N ALA A 155 -17.42 -28.05 -12.86
CA ALA A 155 -17.20 -29.35 -13.49
C ALA A 155 -15.80 -29.92 -13.20
N ILE A 156 -14.77 -29.09 -13.28
CA ILE A 156 -13.40 -29.49 -12.92
C ILE A 156 -13.33 -29.83 -11.42
N TRP A 157 -13.92 -29.00 -10.58
CA TRP A 157 -13.91 -29.19 -9.13
C TRP A 157 -14.65 -30.45 -8.70
N GLN A 158 -15.79 -30.80 -9.32
CA GLN A 158 -16.53 -32.02 -9.05
C GLN A 158 -15.71 -33.28 -9.40
N ASN A 159 -14.85 -33.19 -10.42
CA ASN A 159 -13.99 -34.29 -10.87
C ASN A 159 -12.58 -34.28 -10.23
N ARG A 160 -12.27 -33.34 -9.32
CA ARG A 160 -10.92 -33.07 -8.81
C ARG A 160 -10.19 -34.27 -8.22
N GLU A 161 -10.93 -35.22 -7.60
CA GLU A 161 -10.36 -36.44 -7.01
C GLU A 161 -9.79 -37.41 -8.06
N ASN A 162 -10.19 -37.26 -9.34
CA ASN A 162 -9.71 -38.07 -10.46
C ASN A 162 -8.62 -37.35 -11.26
N LEU A 163 -8.22 -36.12 -10.88
CA LEU A 163 -7.20 -35.33 -11.55
C LEU A 163 -5.87 -35.43 -10.79
N ASP A 164 -4.79 -35.58 -11.52
CA ASP A 164 -3.43 -35.54 -10.95
C ASP A 164 -2.95 -34.08 -10.80
N LEU A 165 -3.57 -33.38 -9.85
CA LEU A 165 -3.26 -31.98 -9.55
C LEU A 165 -2.17 -31.88 -8.48
N THR A 166 -1.22 -30.97 -8.69
CA THR A 166 -0.26 -30.58 -7.66
C THR A 166 -1.00 -29.91 -6.47
N ARG A 167 -0.32 -29.80 -5.33
CA ARG A 167 -0.86 -29.11 -4.15
C ARG A 167 -1.28 -27.66 -4.47
N GLU A 168 -0.49 -26.97 -5.26
CA GLU A 168 -0.74 -25.58 -5.68
C GLU A 168 -1.97 -25.50 -6.60
N GLN A 169 -2.06 -26.38 -7.59
CA GLN A 169 -3.22 -26.47 -8.48
C GLN A 169 -4.51 -26.83 -7.73
N THR A 170 -4.43 -27.77 -6.78
CA THR A 170 -5.58 -28.14 -5.93
C THR A 170 -6.07 -26.95 -5.12
N LYS A 171 -5.13 -26.17 -4.54
CA LYS A 171 -5.49 -24.97 -3.79
C LYS A 171 -6.12 -23.93 -4.71
N LEU A 172 -5.51 -23.62 -5.84
CA LEU A 172 -6.02 -22.64 -6.80
C LEU A 172 -7.46 -23.00 -7.25
N LEU A 173 -7.70 -24.26 -7.62
CA LEU A 173 -9.04 -24.72 -8.01
C LEU A 173 -10.07 -24.54 -6.89
N ASN A 174 -9.70 -24.89 -5.66
CA ASN A 174 -10.58 -24.73 -4.50
C ASN A 174 -10.88 -23.26 -4.22
N ASP A 175 -9.86 -22.39 -4.25
CA ASP A 175 -9.99 -20.96 -4.00
C ASP A 175 -10.82 -20.28 -5.11
N THR A 176 -10.57 -20.62 -6.38
CA THR A 176 -11.33 -20.10 -7.53
C THR A 176 -12.81 -20.45 -7.39
N ARG A 177 -13.15 -21.73 -7.19
CA ARG A 177 -14.56 -22.14 -7.01
C ARG A 177 -15.19 -21.45 -5.80
N LYS A 178 -14.48 -21.41 -4.68
CA LYS A 178 -14.94 -20.74 -3.46
C LYS A 178 -15.21 -19.25 -3.72
N GLY A 179 -14.34 -18.58 -4.46
CA GLY A 179 -14.52 -17.19 -4.88
C GLY A 179 -15.82 -16.98 -5.64
N PHE A 180 -16.11 -17.79 -6.65
CA PHE A 180 -17.38 -17.75 -7.39
C PHE A 180 -18.60 -17.95 -6.49
N VAL A 181 -18.59 -18.99 -5.65
CA VAL A 181 -19.69 -19.28 -4.72
C VAL A 181 -19.91 -18.11 -3.75
N ARG A 182 -18.85 -17.54 -3.21
CA ARG A 182 -18.91 -16.39 -2.29
C ARG A 182 -19.30 -15.07 -2.98
N SER A 183 -19.11 -14.97 -4.29
CA SER A 183 -19.61 -13.85 -5.09
C SER A 183 -21.10 -13.99 -5.44
N GLY A 184 -21.68 -15.19 -5.32
CA GLY A 184 -23.10 -15.41 -5.57
C GLY A 184 -23.41 -16.25 -6.81
N ALA A 185 -22.46 -17.02 -7.37
CA ALA A 185 -22.66 -17.82 -8.58
C ALA A 185 -23.83 -18.83 -8.47
N LEU A 186 -24.17 -19.28 -7.26
CA LEU A 186 -25.28 -20.21 -6.99
C LEU A 186 -26.62 -19.52 -6.69
N LEU A 187 -26.68 -18.20 -6.73
CA LEU A 187 -27.91 -17.45 -6.47
C LEU A 187 -28.86 -17.46 -7.70
N SER A 188 -30.14 -17.15 -7.47
CA SER A 188 -31.07 -16.86 -8.58
C SER A 188 -30.70 -15.55 -9.28
N GLU A 189 -31.17 -15.35 -10.51
CA GLU A 189 -30.86 -14.14 -11.28
C GLU A 189 -31.30 -12.86 -10.54
N ASP A 190 -32.52 -12.83 -9.96
CA ASP A 190 -32.97 -11.67 -9.17
C ASP A 190 -32.04 -11.37 -7.97
N GLN A 191 -31.49 -12.43 -7.35
CA GLN A 191 -30.53 -12.26 -6.24
C GLN A 191 -29.16 -11.79 -6.73
N LYS A 192 -28.69 -12.27 -7.90
CA LYS A 192 -27.46 -11.83 -8.53
C LYS A 192 -27.52 -10.34 -8.89
N ASP A 193 -28.63 -9.91 -9.51
CA ASP A 193 -28.86 -8.50 -9.83
C ASP A 193 -28.80 -7.64 -8.56
N ARG A 194 -29.46 -8.10 -7.49
CA ARG A 194 -29.46 -7.38 -6.23
C ARG A 194 -28.08 -7.33 -5.58
N ILE A 195 -27.30 -8.40 -5.62
CA ILE A 195 -25.91 -8.44 -5.13
C ILE A 195 -25.03 -7.43 -5.89
N SER A 196 -25.15 -7.38 -7.22
CA SER A 196 -24.41 -6.44 -8.06
C SER A 196 -24.74 -4.98 -7.73
N GLU A 197 -26.04 -4.65 -7.54
CA GLU A 197 -26.44 -3.31 -7.05
C GLU A 197 -25.83 -2.97 -5.70
N ILE A 198 -25.84 -3.91 -4.75
CA ILE A 198 -25.28 -3.72 -3.42
C ILE A 198 -23.76 -3.50 -3.51
N ASN A 199 -23.04 -4.32 -4.27
CA ASN A 199 -21.60 -4.22 -4.44
C ASN A 199 -21.20 -2.87 -5.03
N SER A 200 -21.87 -2.42 -6.10
CA SER A 200 -21.65 -1.13 -6.73
C SER A 200 -21.87 0.03 -5.75
N LYS A 201 -22.97 -0.01 -4.97
CA LYS A 201 -23.25 1.02 -3.94
C LYS A 201 -22.21 1.04 -2.84
N ILE A 202 -21.84 -0.12 -2.30
CA ILE A 202 -20.80 -0.20 -1.25
C ILE A 202 -19.46 0.34 -1.77
N SER A 203 -19.10 0.04 -3.01
CA SER A 203 -17.85 0.52 -3.64
C SER A 203 -17.82 2.05 -3.70
N GLY A 204 -18.86 2.69 -4.24
CA GLY A 204 -18.96 4.15 -4.31
C GLY A 204 -18.99 4.82 -2.93
N LEU A 205 -19.78 4.29 -1.98
CA LEU A 205 -19.85 4.80 -0.61
C LEU A 205 -18.51 4.69 0.13
N SER A 206 -17.78 3.58 -0.08
CA SER A 206 -16.45 3.39 0.54
C SER A 206 -15.42 4.37 0.00
N THR A 207 -15.46 4.67 -1.30
CA THR A 207 -14.63 5.69 -1.92
C THR A 207 -14.93 7.08 -1.34
N SER A 208 -16.21 7.46 -1.28
CA SER A 208 -16.64 8.74 -0.70
C SER A 208 -16.23 8.87 0.78
N PHE A 209 -16.40 7.80 1.56
CA PHE A 209 -15.98 7.77 2.97
C PHE A 209 -14.48 8.07 3.12
N GLY A 210 -13.63 7.42 2.32
CA GLY A 210 -12.19 7.63 2.38
C GLY A 210 -11.77 9.04 1.97
N GLN A 211 -12.38 9.59 0.90
CA GLN A 211 -12.09 10.94 0.42
C GLN A 211 -12.56 12.02 1.40
N ASN A 212 -13.72 11.87 2.03
CA ASN A 212 -14.20 12.76 3.08
C ASN A 212 -13.23 12.78 4.28
N LEU A 213 -12.75 11.60 4.70
CA LEU A 213 -11.80 11.49 5.80
C LEU A 213 -10.46 12.19 5.50
N LEU A 214 -9.95 12.07 4.27
CA LEU A 214 -8.75 12.76 3.82
C LEU A 214 -8.99 14.28 3.78
N ALA A 215 -10.12 14.73 3.23
CA ALA A 215 -10.48 16.14 3.14
C ALA A 215 -10.57 16.79 4.54
N GLU A 216 -11.20 16.13 5.51
CA GLU A 216 -11.27 16.62 6.89
C GLU A 216 -9.93 16.63 7.61
N THR A 217 -9.06 15.65 7.32
CA THR A 217 -7.69 15.64 7.85
C THR A 217 -6.90 16.85 7.36
N ASN A 218 -7.07 17.22 6.09
CA ASN A 218 -6.37 18.35 5.48
C ASN A 218 -7.04 19.71 5.79
N GLY A 219 -8.33 19.70 6.12
CA GLY A 219 -9.12 20.92 6.36
C GLY A 219 -8.95 21.55 7.74
N PHE A 220 -8.31 20.85 8.70
CA PHE A 220 -8.07 21.38 10.04
C PHE A 220 -6.62 21.80 10.25
N GLU A 221 -6.42 23.00 10.79
CA GLU A 221 -5.14 23.56 11.16
C GLU A 221 -5.21 24.19 12.55
N LEU A 222 -4.30 23.81 13.44
CA LEU A 222 -4.05 24.48 14.68
C LEU A 222 -2.87 25.41 14.50
N ILE A 223 -3.16 26.70 14.29
CA ILE A 223 -2.17 27.75 14.06
C ILE A 223 -1.85 28.42 15.38
N LEU A 224 -0.59 28.43 15.78
CA LEU A 224 -0.12 28.84 17.08
C LEU A 224 0.94 29.96 16.99
N GLU A 225 1.00 30.78 18.06
CA GLU A 225 2.06 31.73 18.32
C GLU A 225 3.24 31.08 19.04
N ALA A 226 4.40 31.73 19.06
CA ALA A 226 5.56 31.27 19.83
C ALA A 226 5.27 31.11 21.33
N SER A 227 4.35 31.90 21.91
CA SER A 227 3.91 31.81 23.30
C SER A 227 3.12 30.55 23.64
N ASP A 228 2.57 29.86 22.64
CA ASP A 228 1.75 28.66 22.81
C ASP A 228 2.56 27.34 22.78
N LEU A 229 3.87 27.43 22.54
CA LEU A 229 4.76 26.29 22.30
C LEU A 229 5.43 25.74 23.55
N GLU A 230 4.91 26.06 24.73
CA GLU A 230 5.47 25.60 26.00
C GLU A 230 5.46 24.06 26.07
N GLY A 231 6.62 23.50 26.46
CA GLY A 231 6.84 22.07 26.58
C GLY A 231 7.32 21.37 25.29
N LEU A 232 7.14 21.99 24.12
CA LEU A 232 7.56 21.39 22.85
C LEU A 232 9.07 21.43 22.66
N SER A 233 9.63 20.34 22.15
CA SER A 233 11.04 20.23 21.74
C SER A 233 11.34 21.09 20.52
N ASP A 234 12.61 21.41 20.30
CA ASP A 234 13.04 22.24 19.15
C ASP A 234 12.72 21.54 17.81
N GLY A 235 12.82 20.21 17.75
CA GLY A 235 12.45 19.47 16.55
C GLY A 235 10.96 19.56 16.21
N VAL A 236 10.07 19.50 17.21
CA VAL A 236 8.62 19.66 17.02
C VAL A 236 8.28 21.09 16.60
N LYS A 237 8.93 22.10 17.20
CA LYS A 237 8.78 23.50 16.80
C LYS A 237 9.25 23.75 15.38
N ALA A 238 10.42 23.21 15.01
CA ALA A 238 10.96 23.35 13.66
C ALA A 238 10.03 22.73 12.60
N ALA A 239 9.50 21.53 12.85
CA ALA A 239 8.54 20.88 11.96
C ALA A 239 7.24 21.68 11.81
N ALA A 240 6.75 22.33 12.89
CA ALA A 240 5.55 23.15 12.84
C ALA A 240 5.79 24.49 12.13
N ALA A 241 6.97 25.07 12.25
CA ALA A 241 7.39 26.27 11.52
C ALA A 241 7.55 25.98 10.03
N ASP A 242 8.16 24.84 9.68
CA ASP A 242 8.29 24.38 8.30
C ASP A 242 6.90 24.16 7.65
N ALA A 243 5.96 23.54 8.38
CA ALA A 243 4.59 23.38 7.93
C ALA A 243 3.90 24.74 7.68
N ALA A 244 4.16 25.76 8.51
CA ALA A 244 3.66 27.11 8.29
C ALA A 244 4.29 27.75 7.04
N SER A 245 5.60 27.57 6.83
CA SER A 245 6.31 28.06 5.63
C SER A 245 5.76 27.42 4.35
N GLN A 246 5.55 26.11 4.33
CA GLN A 246 4.95 25.41 3.17
C GLN A 246 3.54 25.93 2.85
N LYS A 247 2.74 26.26 3.87
CA LYS A 247 1.42 26.87 3.70
C LYS A 247 1.53 28.28 3.13
N MET A 248 2.48 29.08 3.61
CA MET A 248 2.78 30.41 3.07
C MET A 248 3.18 30.34 1.60
N ASP A 249 4.06 29.41 1.22
CA ASP A 249 4.53 29.24 -0.15
C ASP A 249 3.42 28.81 -1.12
N SER A 250 2.43 28.06 -0.61
CA SER A 250 1.27 27.61 -1.39
C SER A 250 0.09 28.59 -1.37
N ALA A 251 0.14 29.66 -0.59
CA ALA A 251 -0.94 30.64 -0.45
C ALA A 251 -1.06 31.52 -1.71
N GLU A 252 -2.30 31.73 -2.16
CA GLU A 252 -2.60 32.48 -3.39
C GLU A 252 -2.70 34.00 -3.17
N SER A 253 -2.85 34.45 -1.91
CA SER A 253 -3.00 35.85 -1.55
C SER A 253 -2.09 36.26 -0.41
N ASP A 254 -1.78 37.58 -0.32
CA ASP A 254 -1.00 38.12 0.79
C ASP A 254 -1.75 37.98 2.14
N GLU A 255 -3.08 38.03 2.14
CA GLU A 255 -3.90 37.81 3.34
C GLU A 255 -3.76 36.37 3.85
N GLU A 256 -3.69 35.39 2.95
CA GLU A 256 -3.42 34.00 3.32
C GLU A 256 -1.99 33.81 3.83
N LYS A 257 -1.00 34.45 3.23
CA LYS A 257 0.39 34.42 3.72
C LYS A 257 0.53 34.98 5.10
N ASP A 258 -0.12 36.12 5.39
CA ASP A 258 -0.10 36.76 6.70
C ASP A 258 -0.65 35.85 7.81
N LYS A 259 -1.58 34.94 7.48
CA LYS A 259 -2.13 33.95 8.42
C LYS A 259 -1.05 33.02 8.98
N TYR A 260 0.00 32.74 8.22
CA TYR A 260 1.07 31.81 8.59
C TYR A 260 2.40 32.49 8.94
N ASN A 261 2.51 33.79 8.74
CA ASN A 261 3.74 34.52 8.99
C ASN A 261 4.11 34.48 10.48
N ASP A 262 5.33 34.02 10.80
CA ASP A 262 5.83 33.79 12.15
C ASP A 262 4.94 32.88 13.01
N LYS A 263 4.21 31.91 12.40
CA LYS A 263 3.33 30.96 13.06
C LYS A 263 3.90 29.54 13.04
N TYR A 264 3.20 28.69 13.77
CA TYR A 264 3.48 27.25 13.90
C TYR A 264 2.18 26.49 13.60
N VAL A 265 2.23 25.54 12.64
CA VAL A 265 1.04 24.82 12.20
C VAL A 265 1.11 23.37 12.64
N PHE A 266 0.06 22.93 13.35
CA PHE A 266 -0.18 21.54 13.70
C PHE A 266 -1.45 21.04 13.03
N THR A 267 -1.43 19.77 12.60
CA THR A 267 -2.52 19.15 11.85
C THR A 267 -2.93 17.82 12.46
N PRO A 268 -4.10 17.25 12.09
CA PRO A 268 -4.51 15.92 12.53
C PRO A 268 -3.67 14.77 11.99
N HIS A 269 -2.68 15.01 11.12
CA HIS A 269 -1.73 13.97 10.71
C HIS A 269 -0.96 13.44 11.94
N ARG A 270 -0.84 12.11 12.04
CA ARG A 270 -0.21 11.49 13.22
C ARG A 270 1.20 11.97 13.49
N SER A 271 1.97 12.23 12.42
CA SER A 271 3.33 12.78 12.49
C SER A 271 3.40 14.17 13.12
N SER A 272 2.35 14.98 13.01
CA SER A 272 2.21 16.30 13.63
C SER A 272 1.52 16.22 15.01
N MET A 273 0.41 15.49 15.07
CA MET A 273 -0.45 15.44 16.26
C MET A 273 0.19 14.73 17.45
N TYR A 274 0.77 13.53 17.27
CA TYR A 274 1.28 12.76 18.39
C TYR A 274 2.42 13.43 19.15
N PRO A 275 3.45 14.01 18.49
CA PRO A 275 4.46 14.78 19.21
C PRO A 275 3.87 15.95 19.99
N PHE A 276 2.89 16.67 19.43
CA PHE A 276 2.20 17.75 20.13
C PHE A 276 1.44 17.26 21.36
N LEU A 277 0.64 16.19 21.23
CA LEU A 277 -0.11 15.60 22.35
C LEU A 277 0.80 15.06 23.44
N THR A 278 2.00 14.63 23.11
CA THR A 278 2.99 14.10 24.06
C THR A 278 3.70 15.22 24.82
N GLU A 279 4.16 16.24 24.11
CA GLU A 279 5.10 17.21 24.65
C GLU A 279 4.43 18.49 25.18
N SER A 280 3.36 18.98 24.51
CA SER A 280 2.74 20.27 24.86
C SER A 280 2.17 20.29 26.28
N THR A 281 2.50 21.32 27.07
CA THR A 281 1.89 21.58 28.40
C THR A 281 0.49 22.20 28.28
N ARG A 282 0.14 22.76 27.12
CA ARG A 282 -1.16 23.42 26.84
C ARG A 282 -2.27 22.39 26.65
N ARG A 283 -2.92 22.03 27.76
CA ARG A 283 -4.01 21.04 27.80
C ARG A 283 -5.18 21.39 26.88
N ASP A 284 -5.56 22.66 26.83
CA ASP A 284 -6.62 23.19 25.98
C ASP A 284 -6.32 22.99 24.47
N LEU A 285 -5.07 23.14 24.07
CA LEU A 285 -4.63 22.91 22.69
C LEU A 285 -4.50 21.42 22.37
N ARG A 286 -4.07 20.59 23.34
CA ARG A 286 -4.13 19.12 23.17
C ARG A 286 -5.57 18.64 22.92
N GLU A 287 -6.54 19.11 23.73
CA GLU A 287 -7.96 18.79 23.55
C GLU A 287 -8.44 19.19 22.15
N LYS A 288 -8.13 20.41 21.72
CA LYS A 288 -8.53 20.93 20.40
C LYS A 288 -7.99 20.09 19.25
N LEU A 289 -6.69 19.77 19.28
CA LEU A 289 -6.04 18.97 18.23
C LEU A 289 -6.51 17.50 18.26
N TYR A 290 -6.67 16.91 19.45
CA TYR A 290 -7.21 15.56 19.62
C TYR A 290 -8.63 15.45 19.04
N ASN A 291 -9.51 16.40 19.39
CA ASN A 291 -10.88 16.40 18.91
C ASN A 291 -10.94 16.56 17.39
N SER A 292 -10.07 17.36 16.78
CA SER A 292 -10.02 17.47 15.32
C SER A 292 -9.71 16.15 14.63
N TYR A 293 -8.94 15.26 15.28
CA TYR A 293 -8.64 13.94 14.76
C TYR A 293 -9.80 12.95 14.93
N VAL A 294 -10.38 12.87 16.14
CA VAL A 294 -11.39 11.85 16.44
C VAL A 294 -12.75 12.17 15.84
N MET A 295 -13.04 13.44 15.58
CA MET A 295 -14.30 13.89 15.00
C MET A 295 -14.31 13.94 13.46
N ARG A 296 -13.24 13.52 12.80
CA ARG A 296 -13.20 13.49 11.33
C ARG A 296 -14.33 12.62 10.76
N GLY A 297 -15.10 13.20 9.85
CA GLY A 297 -16.29 12.57 9.29
C GLY A 297 -17.52 12.59 10.23
N ASP A 298 -17.48 13.34 11.34
CA ASP A 298 -18.58 13.50 12.31
C ASP A 298 -18.78 14.97 12.71
N ASN A 299 -18.59 15.90 11.77
CA ASN A 299 -18.68 17.34 12.02
C ASN A 299 -19.98 17.98 11.51
N ASN A 300 -20.98 17.23 11.07
CA ASN A 300 -22.23 17.70 10.49
C ASN A 300 -22.04 18.71 9.33
N ASN A 301 -21.00 18.50 8.53
CA ASN A 301 -20.66 19.28 7.33
C ASN A 301 -20.82 18.43 6.06
N ASP A 302 -20.37 18.94 4.91
CA ASP A 302 -20.41 18.26 3.61
C ASP A 302 -19.46 17.03 3.50
N LYS A 303 -18.62 16.79 4.51
CA LYS A 303 -17.71 15.64 4.63
C LYS A 303 -18.17 14.65 5.71
N ASP A 304 -19.39 14.79 6.22
CA ASP A 304 -19.92 13.89 7.23
C ASP A 304 -20.10 12.46 6.70
N ASN A 305 -19.59 11.49 7.44
CA ASN A 305 -19.60 10.08 7.07
C ASN A 305 -20.64 9.22 7.82
N LYS A 306 -21.44 9.81 8.74
CA LYS A 306 -22.39 9.03 9.56
C LYS A 306 -23.41 8.28 8.71
N GLU A 307 -24.06 8.98 7.78
CA GLU A 307 -25.04 8.37 6.88
C GLU A 307 -24.40 7.34 5.94
N ILE A 308 -23.20 7.64 5.43
CA ILE A 308 -22.42 6.71 4.59
C ILE A 308 -22.13 5.42 5.37
N ALA A 309 -21.65 5.53 6.61
CA ALA A 309 -21.38 4.39 7.47
C ALA A 309 -22.63 3.53 7.73
N ALA A 310 -23.77 4.20 8.03
CA ALA A 310 -25.06 3.53 8.26
C ALA A 310 -25.54 2.78 7.01
N GLN A 311 -25.43 3.39 5.83
CA GLN A 311 -25.79 2.76 4.56
C GLN A 311 -24.90 1.57 4.24
N ILE A 312 -23.57 1.68 4.40
CA ILE A 312 -22.63 0.58 4.21
C ILE A 312 -22.98 -0.59 5.14
N ALA A 313 -23.26 -0.32 6.43
CA ALA A 313 -23.62 -1.35 7.40
C ALA A 313 -24.92 -2.07 6.99
N LYS A 314 -25.95 -1.33 6.57
CA LYS A 314 -27.22 -1.88 6.08
C LYS A 314 -27.02 -2.76 4.84
N LEU A 315 -26.29 -2.28 3.84
CA LEU A 315 -26.04 -3.01 2.59
C LEU A 315 -25.21 -4.29 2.85
N ARG A 316 -24.23 -4.22 3.73
CA ARG A 316 -23.44 -5.39 4.15
C ARG A 316 -24.29 -6.44 4.85
N ALA A 317 -25.23 -6.03 5.71
CA ALA A 317 -26.17 -6.95 6.36
C ALA A 317 -27.11 -7.61 5.34
N GLU A 318 -27.68 -6.85 4.41
CA GLU A 318 -28.54 -7.34 3.35
C GLU A 318 -27.78 -8.36 2.45
N ARG A 319 -26.56 -8.02 2.01
CA ARG A 319 -25.72 -8.93 1.23
C ARG A 319 -25.47 -10.25 1.95
N ALA A 320 -25.13 -10.21 3.24
CA ALA A 320 -24.90 -11.42 4.01
C ALA A 320 -26.17 -12.30 4.07
N GLN A 321 -27.34 -11.71 4.23
CA GLN A 321 -28.62 -12.45 4.26
C GLN A 321 -28.93 -13.10 2.91
N ILE A 322 -28.73 -12.38 1.79
CA ILE A 322 -28.90 -12.94 0.43
C ILE A 322 -27.96 -14.13 0.24
N MET A 323 -26.73 -14.02 0.73
CA MET A 323 -25.72 -15.09 0.68
C MET A 323 -25.96 -16.22 1.68
N GLY A 324 -27.06 -16.19 2.47
CA GLY A 324 -27.42 -17.24 3.42
C GLY A 324 -26.70 -17.19 4.77
N TYR A 325 -26.00 -16.09 5.07
CA TYR A 325 -25.30 -15.92 6.34
C TYR A 325 -26.13 -15.11 7.34
N LYS A 326 -26.02 -15.46 8.62
CA LYS A 326 -26.72 -14.79 9.71
C LYS A 326 -26.35 -13.29 9.84
N THR A 327 -25.10 -12.96 9.67
CA THR A 327 -24.58 -11.57 9.72
C THR A 327 -23.41 -11.39 8.75
N HIS A 328 -23.04 -10.14 8.50
CA HIS A 328 -21.84 -9.81 7.72
C HIS A 328 -20.55 -10.41 8.33
N ALA A 329 -20.44 -10.45 9.66
CA ALA A 329 -19.29 -11.07 10.32
C ALA A 329 -19.18 -12.58 10.00
N HIS A 330 -20.29 -13.32 10.02
CA HIS A 330 -20.28 -14.73 9.60
C HIS A 330 -19.85 -14.89 8.14
N PHE A 331 -20.32 -14.01 7.25
CA PHE A 331 -19.93 -14.03 5.83
C PHE A 331 -18.44 -13.81 5.64
N ILE A 332 -17.84 -12.84 6.34
CA ILE A 332 -16.41 -12.53 6.20
C ILE A 332 -15.54 -13.63 6.81
N LEU A 333 -15.88 -14.08 8.04
CA LEU A 333 -15.07 -15.05 8.77
C LEU A 333 -15.05 -16.44 8.13
N ASP A 334 -16.05 -16.80 7.34
CA ASP A 334 -16.06 -18.08 6.60
C ASP A 334 -14.80 -18.26 5.73
N ASP A 335 -14.17 -17.18 5.31
CA ASP A 335 -12.94 -17.19 4.51
C ASP A 335 -11.66 -16.79 5.29
N ASN A 336 -11.70 -16.76 6.60
CA ASN A 336 -10.56 -16.50 7.46
C ASN A 336 -10.13 -17.74 8.25
N MET A 337 -9.11 -17.66 9.09
CA MET A 337 -8.67 -18.76 9.96
C MET A 337 -9.71 -19.02 11.05
N LEU A 338 -10.15 -17.97 11.77
CA LEU A 338 -11.30 -18.04 12.67
C LEU A 338 -12.59 -18.00 11.84
N LYS A 339 -13.43 -19.01 11.99
CA LYS A 339 -14.59 -19.24 11.11
C LYS A 339 -15.89 -18.59 11.60
N THR A 340 -16.00 -18.29 12.88
CA THR A 340 -17.23 -17.78 13.48
C THR A 340 -16.99 -16.56 14.36
N PRO A 341 -17.97 -15.65 14.48
CA PRO A 341 -17.89 -14.55 15.45
C PRO A 341 -17.71 -15.02 16.89
N GLU A 342 -18.24 -16.17 17.24
CA GLU A 342 -18.12 -16.76 18.57
C GLU A 342 -16.65 -17.09 18.90
N GLU A 343 -15.90 -17.70 17.96
CA GLU A 343 -14.47 -17.96 18.12
C GLU A 343 -13.67 -16.66 18.28
N VAL A 344 -14.03 -15.62 17.51
CA VAL A 344 -13.40 -14.29 17.63
C VAL A 344 -13.68 -13.69 19.00
N TYR A 345 -14.94 -13.72 19.47
CA TYR A 345 -15.29 -13.20 20.80
C TYR A 345 -14.62 -13.98 21.93
N ASP A 346 -14.48 -15.30 21.81
CA ASP A 346 -13.75 -16.10 22.80
C ASP A 346 -12.28 -15.66 22.93
N LEU A 347 -11.60 -15.37 21.82
CA LEU A 347 -10.25 -14.82 21.84
C LEU A 347 -10.23 -13.41 22.43
N LEU A 348 -11.10 -12.52 21.95
CA LEU A 348 -11.16 -11.12 22.37
C LEU A 348 -11.45 -11.00 23.86
N TYR A 349 -12.40 -11.78 24.43
CA TYR A 349 -12.72 -11.72 25.85
C TYR A 349 -11.62 -12.26 26.76
N LYS A 350 -10.81 -13.21 26.29
CA LYS A 350 -9.59 -13.62 27.02
C LYS A 350 -8.59 -12.47 27.18
N LEU A 351 -8.48 -11.61 26.16
CA LEU A 351 -7.60 -10.45 26.17
C LEU A 351 -8.25 -9.22 26.85
N TRP A 352 -9.53 -8.98 26.62
CA TRP A 352 -10.24 -7.77 27.04
C TRP A 352 -10.23 -7.57 28.57
N LYS A 353 -10.58 -8.60 29.32
CA LYS A 353 -10.64 -8.51 30.79
C LYS A 353 -9.33 -8.10 31.42
N PRO A 354 -8.18 -8.77 31.15
CA PRO A 354 -6.89 -8.33 31.70
C PRO A 354 -6.43 -6.98 31.12
N ALA A 355 -6.71 -6.68 29.83
CA ALA A 355 -6.36 -5.41 29.22
C ALA A 355 -7.07 -4.22 29.88
N VAL A 356 -8.39 -4.30 30.11
CA VAL A 356 -9.16 -3.27 30.82
C VAL A 356 -8.67 -3.10 32.26
N LYS A 357 -8.34 -4.21 32.95
CA LYS A 357 -7.76 -4.13 34.29
C LYS A 357 -6.43 -3.40 34.27
N ARG A 358 -5.57 -3.67 33.30
CA ARG A 358 -4.27 -3.01 33.14
C ARG A 358 -4.44 -1.52 32.79
N ALA A 359 -5.30 -1.19 31.83
CA ALA A 359 -5.57 0.20 31.45
C ALA A 359 -6.07 1.06 32.62
N LYS A 360 -6.90 0.49 33.52
CA LYS A 360 -7.31 1.21 34.75
C LYS A 360 -6.15 1.52 35.68
N VAL A 361 -5.15 0.64 35.78
CA VAL A 361 -3.93 0.89 36.58
C VAL A 361 -3.11 2.00 35.90
N GLU A 362 -2.95 1.96 34.59
CA GLU A 362 -2.21 2.98 33.83
C GLU A 362 -2.86 4.36 33.92
N VAL A 363 -4.20 4.44 33.85
CA VAL A 363 -4.92 5.70 34.07
C VAL A 363 -4.72 6.20 35.51
N ALA A 364 -4.72 5.31 36.53
CA ALA A 364 -4.46 5.70 37.90
C ALA A 364 -3.03 6.23 38.10
N ASP A 365 -2.04 5.61 37.46
CA ASP A 365 -0.65 6.08 37.44
C ASP A 365 -0.56 7.49 36.82
N MET A 366 -1.20 7.71 35.68
CA MET A 366 -1.26 9.03 35.01
C MET A 366 -1.97 10.08 35.86
N GLN A 367 -3.07 9.71 36.52
CA GLN A 367 -3.79 10.62 37.43
C GLN A 367 -2.92 11.02 38.63
N ALA A 368 -2.18 10.07 39.20
CA ALA A 368 -1.27 10.37 40.31
C ALA A 368 -0.19 11.39 39.93
N VAL A 369 0.34 11.33 38.71
CA VAL A 369 1.29 12.34 38.19
C VAL A 369 0.58 13.69 38.08
N ALA A 370 -0.61 13.76 37.48
CA ALA A 370 -1.36 15.01 37.34
C ALA A 370 -1.69 15.63 38.72
N ASP A 371 -2.13 14.81 39.70
CA ASP A 371 -2.41 15.25 41.05
C ASP A 371 -1.14 15.79 41.76
N SER A 372 0.01 15.15 41.55
CA SER A 372 1.30 15.60 42.10
C SER A 372 1.77 16.95 41.55
N GLU A 373 1.38 17.27 40.32
CA GLU A 373 1.59 18.56 39.66
C GLU A 373 0.61 19.64 40.11
N GLY A 374 -0.34 19.31 41.01
CA GLY A 374 -1.32 20.23 41.54
C GLY A 374 -2.54 20.46 40.65
N HIS A 375 -2.79 19.58 39.70
CA HIS A 375 -3.97 19.65 38.84
C HIS A 375 -5.19 18.99 39.50
N ASP A 376 -6.38 19.58 39.33
CA ASP A 376 -7.66 19.12 39.90
C ASP A 376 -8.59 18.44 38.87
N PHE A 377 -8.10 18.23 37.63
CA PHE A 377 -8.89 17.58 36.57
C PHE A 377 -8.70 16.06 36.58
N LYS A 378 -9.66 15.35 36.01
CA LYS A 378 -9.52 13.95 35.65
C LYS A 378 -8.80 13.82 34.29
N VAL A 379 -7.83 12.89 34.23
CA VAL A 379 -7.14 12.54 32.97
C VAL A 379 -8.17 12.15 31.92
N ALA A 380 -8.19 12.86 30.79
CA ALA A 380 -9.05 12.66 29.64
C ALA A 380 -8.27 12.02 28.47
N ALA A 381 -8.97 11.71 27.39
CA ALA A 381 -8.38 11.05 26.23
C ALA A 381 -7.21 11.85 25.60
N TRP A 382 -7.33 13.17 25.53
CA TRP A 382 -6.27 14.07 25.02
C TRP A 382 -5.07 14.25 25.95
N ASP A 383 -5.17 13.76 27.19
CA ASP A 383 -4.09 13.78 28.18
C ASP A 383 -3.25 12.50 28.15
N TRP A 384 -3.72 11.45 27.47
CA TRP A 384 -3.13 10.12 27.50
C TRP A 384 -1.64 10.13 27.12
N TRP A 385 -1.29 10.70 25.96
CA TRP A 385 0.12 10.72 25.49
C TRP A 385 1.01 11.51 26.42
N HIS A 386 0.55 12.67 26.89
CA HIS A 386 1.31 13.53 27.77
C HIS A 386 1.64 12.87 29.10
N TYR A 387 0.65 12.32 29.78
CA TYR A 387 0.87 11.70 31.09
C TYR A 387 1.45 10.29 30.99
N SER A 388 1.18 9.52 29.95
CA SER A 388 1.83 8.22 29.76
C SER A 388 3.33 8.37 29.56
N GLU A 389 3.80 9.44 28.87
CA GLU A 389 5.22 9.74 28.73
C GLU A 389 5.88 10.12 30.06
N LYS A 390 5.22 10.93 30.87
CA LYS A 390 5.69 11.27 32.22
C LYS A 390 5.80 10.03 33.12
N VAL A 391 4.77 9.16 33.11
CA VAL A 391 4.81 7.87 33.83
C VAL A 391 5.94 6.98 33.33
N ARG A 392 6.16 6.92 32.01
CA ARG A 392 7.24 6.14 31.42
C ARG A 392 8.62 6.63 31.92
N LYS A 393 8.82 7.94 31.88
CA LYS A 393 10.04 8.57 32.36
C LYS A 393 10.28 8.32 33.88
N GLU A 394 9.22 8.48 34.68
CA GLU A 394 9.30 8.25 36.12
C GLU A 394 9.58 6.79 36.49
N LYS A 395 8.90 5.83 35.84
CA LYS A 395 9.00 4.40 36.18
C LYS A 395 10.19 3.69 35.60
N TYR A 396 10.65 4.09 34.42
CA TYR A 396 11.63 3.35 33.63
C TYR A 396 12.92 4.14 33.36
N ASP A 397 12.97 5.41 33.76
CA ASP A 397 14.10 6.33 33.47
C ASP A 397 14.41 6.35 31.93
N LEU A 398 13.37 6.18 31.12
CA LEU A 398 13.46 6.12 29.67
C LEU A 398 12.98 7.44 29.08
N ASP A 399 13.91 8.16 28.47
CA ASP A 399 13.64 9.36 27.71
C ASP A 399 13.75 9.06 26.21
N GLU A 400 12.66 9.14 25.47
CA GLU A 400 12.66 8.88 24.04
C GLU A 400 13.56 9.85 23.28
N SER A 401 13.72 11.07 23.78
CA SER A 401 14.62 12.06 23.20
C SER A 401 16.08 11.61 23.16
N ALA A 402 16.50 10.78 24.12
CA ALA A 402 17.84 10.20 24.18
C ALA A 402 18.06 9.07 23.15
N ILE A 403 16.98 8.41 22.73
CA ILE A 403 17.03 7.29 21.77
C ILE A 403 16.87 7.78 20.34
N LYS A 404 16.02 8.77 20.14
CA LYS A 404 15.61 9.31 18.83
C LYS A 404 16.79 9.68 17.89
N PRO A 405 17.92 10.26 18.37
CA PRO A 405 19.06 10.55 17.50
C PRO A 405 19.72 9.32 16.85
N TYR A 406 19.52 8.12 17.41
CA TYR A 406 20.01 6.86 16.84
C TYR A 406 19.06 6.28 15.77
N LEU A 407 17.83 6.77 15.71
CA LEU A 407 16.75 6.26 14.90
C LEU A 407 16.48 7.17 13.69
N SER A 408 17.54 7.65 13.02
CA SER A 408 17.37 8.26 11.70
C SER A 408 16.81 7.23 10.71
N LEU A 409 16.00 7.67 9.75
CA LEU A 409 15.42 6.78 8.74
C LEU A 409 16.49 5.92 8.05
N ASP A 410 17.62 6.50 7.69
CA ASP A 410 18.72 5.78 7.04
C ASP A 410 19.32 4.69 7.93
N ASN A 411 19.53 4.99 9.23
CA ASN A 411 20.02 4.00 10.18
C ASN A 411 19.02 2.85 10.37
N VAL A 412 17.72 3.17 10.41
CA VAL A 412 16.66 2.17 10.55
C VAL A 412 16.57 1.31 9.30
N LEU A 413 16.63 1.89 8.09
CA LEU A 413 16.68 1.15 6.83
C LEU A 413 17.89 0.22 6.77
N GLN A 414 19.08 0.71 7.14
CA GLN A 414 20.27 -0.12 7.23
C GLN A 414 20.10 -1.26 8.24
N GLY A 415 19.42 -0.98 9.36
CA GLY A 415 19.08 -1.98 10.38
C GLY A 415 18.16 -3.08 9.85
N VAL A 416 17.13 -2.71 9.08
CA VAL A 416 16.21 -3.64 8.41
C VAL A 416 16.96 -4.50 7.40
N PHE A 417 17.77 -3.90 6.52
CA PHE A 417 18.54 -4.61 5.50
C PHE A 417 19.58 -5.56 6.14
N ASN A 418 20.26 -5.12 7.19
CA ASN A 418 21.18 -5.98 7.93
C ASN A 418 20.47 -7.17 8.60
N THR A 419 19.24 -6.96 9.08
CA THR A 419 18.44 -8.02 9.69
C THR A 419 18.07 -9.08 8.66
N THR A 420 17.58 -8.67 7.49
CA THR A 420 17.22 -9.60 6.41
C THR A 420 18.42 -10.28 5.78
N ASN A 421 19.56 -9.58 5.70
CA ASN A 421 20.82 -10.20 5.28
C ASN A 421 21.23 -11.33 6.24
N LYS A 422 21.15 -11.10 7.56
CA LYS A 422 21.46 -12.14 8.57
C LYS A 422 20.48 -13.29 8.56
N LEU A 423 19.18 -13.04 8.31
CA LEU A 423 18.14 -14.06 8.31
C LEU A 423 18.14 -14.90 7.03
N TRP A 424 18.29 -14.26 5.87
CA TRP A 424 18.07 -14.90 4.57
C TRP A 424 19.20 -14.68 3.55
N GLY A 425 20.18 -13.85 3.85
CA GLY A 425 21.29 -13.54 2.93
C GLY A 425 20.97 -12.48 1.89
N LEU A 426 19.83 -11.76 2.03
CA LEU A 426 19.40 -10.78 1.05
C LEU A 426 20.30 -9.54 1.04
N ASN A 427 20.49 -8.97 -0.16
CA ASN A 427 21.20 -7.71 -0.34
C ASN A 427 20.27 -6.69 -0.99
N PHE A 428 20.44 -5.41 -0.60
CA PHE A 428 19.68 -4.27 -1.09
C PHE A 428 20.64 -3.25 -1.69
N THR A 429 20.50 -2.99 -2.99
CA THR A 429 21.31 -2.00 -3.71
C THR A 429 20.40 -0.86 -4.14
N GLU A 430 20.65 0.34 -3.62
CA GLU A 430 19.85 1.52 -3.98
C GLU A 430 20.11 1.93 -5.44
N ILE A 431 19.05 2.30 -6.15
CA ILE A 431 19.06 2.70 -7.56
C ILE A 431 18.72 4.20 -7.62
N PHE A 432 19.50 4.98 -8.38
CA PHE A 432 19.36 6.44 -8.43
C PHE A 432 18.98 6.97 -9.82
N ASP A 433 18.92 6.12 -10.83
CA ASP A 433 18.67 6.47 -12.23
C ASP A 433 17.29 6.04 -12.73
N ILE A 434 16.36 5.76 -11.79
CA ILE A 434 14.96 5.48 -12.08
C ILE A 434 14.09 6.57 -11.45
N ASP A 435 13.31 7.25 -12.28
CA ASP A 435 12.34 8.24 -11.82
C ASP A 435 11.12 7.56 -11.17
N LEU A 436 10.75 8.01 -9.97
CA LEU A 436 9.59 7.54 -9.23
C LEU A 436 8.46 8.57 -9.24
N TYR A 437 7.28 8.17 -8.77
CA TYR A 437 6.09 9.02 -8.71
C TYR A 437 6.19 10.20 -7.72
N HIS A 438 7.17 10.18 -6.82
CA HIS A 438 7.44 11.25 -5.87
C HIS A 438 8.94 11.31 -5.57
N PRO A 439 9.55 12.52 -5.42
CA PRO A 439 10.98 12.67 -5.17
C PRO A 439 11.46 12.06 -3.84
N ASP A 440 10.58 11.96 -2.84
CA ASP A 440 10.90 11.33 -1.55
C ASP A 440 10.88 9.80 -1.59
N ALA A 441 10.34 9.20 -2.64
CA ALA A 441 10.32 7.75 -2.78
C ALA A 441 11.72 7.26 -3.16
N ARG A 442 12.11 6.12 -2.58
CA ARG A 442 13.43 5.50 -2.81
C ARG A 442 13.23 4.09 -3.35
N ILE A 443 14.18 3.58 -4.11
CA ILE A 443 14.09 2.28 -4.80
C ILE A 443 15.37 1.48 -4.64
N TRP A 444 15.21 0.17 -4.42
CA TRP A 444 16.32 -0.79 -4.29
C TRP A 444 16.09 -2.03 -5.11
N GLU A 445 17.15 -2.52 -5.73
CA GLU A 445 17.21 -3.91 -6.20
C GLU A 445 17.41 -4.84 -5.01
N VAL A 446 16.62 -5.91 -4.95
CA VAL A 446 16.77 -6.97 -3.96
C VAL A 446 17.36 -8.20 -4.64
N THR A 447 18.50 -8.66 -4.12
CA THR A 447 19.19 -9.86 -4.63
C THR A 447 19.38 -10.92 -3.55
N ASP A 448 19.39 -12.19 -3.96
CA ASP A 448 19.75 -13.32 -3.10
C ASP A 448 21.27 -13.31 -2.81
N LYS A 449 21.71 -14.17 -1.91
CA LYS A 449 23.13 -14.36 -1.52
C LYS A 449 24.06 -14.71 -2.68
N ASP A 450 23.55 -15.30 -3.75
CA ASP A 450 24.30 -15.64 -4.96
C ASP A 450 24.31 -14.51 -6.01
N GLY A 451 23.69 -13.37 -5.70
CA GLY A 451 23.55 -12.20 -6.57
C GLY A 451 22.38 -12.29 -7.56
N SER A 452 21.56 -13.35 -7.53
CA SER A 452 20.39 -13.45 -8.39
C SER A 452 19.32 -12.43 -8.01
N HIS A 453 18.73 -11.77 -9.02
CA HIS A 453 17.65 -10.80 -8.84
C HIS A 453 16.38 -11.45 -8.29
N LEU A 454 15.84 -10.92 -7.20
CA LEU A 454 14.60 -11.39 -6.57
C LEU A 454 13.41 -10.45 -6.81
N GLY A 455 13.63 -9.15 -6.88
CA GLY A 455 12.59 -8.16 -7.10
C GLY A 455 13.08 -6.75 -6.83
N ILE A 456 12.14 -5.81 -6.92
CA ILE A 456 12.36 -4.40 -6.63
C ILE A 456 11.58 -4.03 -5.37
N PHE A 457 12.22 -3.27 -4.49
CA PHE A 457 11.62 -2.69 -3.30
C PHE A 457 11.59 -1.18 -3.42
N ILE A 458 10.41 -0.57 -3.25
CA ILE A 458 10.21 0.88 -3.21
C ILE A 458 9.76 1.27 -1.80
N GLY A 459 10.33 2.34 -1.25
CA GLY A 459 9.96 2.90 0.04
C GLY A 459 9.48 4.34 -0.09
N ASP A 460 8.28 4.63 0.39
CA ASP A 460 7.67 5.96 0.43
C ASP A 460 7.26 6.29 1.87
N TYR A 461 8.13 6.98 2.59
CA TYR A 461 8.10 7.01 4.05
C TYR A 461 7.42 8.23 4.67
N PHE A 462 7.39 9.40 4.00
CA PHE A 462 7.01 10.65 4.64
C PHE A 462 5.52 11.01 4.47
N THR A 463 4.97 11.68 5.48
CA THR A 463 3.61 12.23 5.46
C THR A 463 3.47 13.31 4.40
N ARG A 464 2.36 13.30 3.66
CA ARG A 464 1.96 14.35 2.71
C ARG A 464 0.45 14.55 2.77
N SER A 465 -0.03 15.76 2.42
CA SER A 465 -1.46 16.08 2.36
C SER A 465 -2.24 15.27 1.32
N ASN A 466 -1.56 14.82 0.27
CA ASN A 466 -2.12 13.98 -0.80
C ASN A 466 -1.85 12.49 -0.62
N LYS A 467 -1.50 12.06 0.60
CA LYS A 467 -1.30 10.65 0.97
C LYS A 467 -2.29 10.23 2.03
N ARG A 468 -2.91 9.05 1.87
CA ARG A 468 -3.75 8.44 2.90
C ARG A 468 -2.94 8.15 4.16
N GLY A 469 -3.53 8.39 5.33
CA GLY A 469 -2.89 8.08 6.61
C GLY A 469 -2.76 6.58 6.88
N GLY A 470 -1.83 6.21 7.76
CA GLY A 470 -1.48 4.84 8.11
C GLY A 470 -0.20 4.37 7.42
N ALA A 471 0.08 3.08 7.48
CA ALA A 471 1.16 2.44 6.74
C ALA A 471 0.62 1.19 6.04
N TRP A 472 1.25 0.77 4.94
CA TRP A 472 0.85 -0.43 4.22
C TRP A 472 1.93 -0.89 3.24
N MET A 473 1.91 -2.18 2.94
CA MET A 473 2.58 -2.78 1.80
C MET A 473 1.62 -2.87 0.61
N SER A 474 2.14 -2.67 -0.60
CA SER A 474 1.46 -2.92 -1.86
C SER A 474 2.46 -3.34 -2.95
N SER A 475 2.01 -3.49 -4.20
CA SER A 475 2.90 -3.82 -5.31
C SER A 475 2.47 -3.15 -6.62
N PHE A 476 3.44 -2.76 -7.44
CA PHE A 476 3.22 -2.34 -8.82
C PHE A 476 3.23 -3.52 -9.80
N LYS A 477 3.93 -4.60 -9.46
CA LYS A 477 3.96 -5.88 -10.19
C LYS A 477 3.94 -7.03 -9.18
N GLY A 478 3.15 -8.07 -9.44
CA GLY A 478 3.13 -9.31 -8.65
C GLY A 478 4.17 -10.31 -9.15
N GLN A 479 4.47 -11.32 -8.33
CA GLN A 479 5.28 -12.46 -8.74
C GLN A 479 4.38 -13.52 -9.41
N SER A 480 4.89 -14.17 -10.47
CA SER A 480 4.30 -15.36 -11.09
C SER A 480 5.38 -16.18 -11.80
N ASN A 481 5.17 -17.50 -11.88
CA ASN A 481 6.00 -18.39 -12.71
C ASN A 481 5.14 -19.13 -13.76
N LEU A 482 3.93 -18.64 -14.07
CA LEU A 482 2.99 -19.33 -14.96
C LEU A 482 3.48 -19.33 -16.42
N ASP A 483 3.82 -18.16 -16.94
CA ASP A 483 4.26 -17.95 -18.33
C ASP A 483 5.77 -17.58 -18.43
N GLY A 484 6.52 -17.85 -17.39
CA GLY A 484 7.90 -17.45 -17.20
C GLY A 484 8.09 -16.83 -15.81
N ARG A 485 9.35 -16.52 -15.48
CA ARG A 485 9.68 -16.01 -14.14
C ARG A 485 9.46 -14.50 -14.08
N GLU A 486 8.31 -14.07 -13.56
CA GLU A 486 8.02 -12.67 -13.25
C GLU A 486 8.46 -12.32 -11.84
N ARG A 487 9.18 -11.20 -11.70
CA ARG A 487 9.66 -10.69 -10.40
C ARG A 487 8.79 -9.55 -9.91
N PRO A 488 8.55 -9.46 -8.58
CA PRO A 488 7.66 -8.45 -8.02
C PRO A 488 8.35 -7.08 -7.93
N ILE A 489 7.51 -6.03 -7.99
CA ILE A 489 7.86 -4.66 -7.61
C ILE A 489 6.98 -4.30 -6.42
N VAL A 490 7.57 -4.35 -5.24
CA VAL A 490 6.87 -4.15 -3.96
C VAL A 490 7.09 -2.73 -3.46
N VAL A 491 6.09 -2.14 -2.85
CA VAL A 491 6.18 -0.81 -2.25
C VAL A 491 5.69 -0.81 -0.80
N ASN A 492 6.47 -0.21 0.09
CA ASN A 492 6.03 0.17 1.43
C ASN A 492 5.73 1.65 1.49
N VAL A 493 4.56 2.00 1.99
CA VAL A 493 4.14 3.38 2.21
C VAL A 493 3.93 3.61 3.69
N CYS A 494 4.55 4.67 4.22
CA CYS A 494 4.43 5.11 5.61
C CYS A 494 4.02 6.58 5.70
N ASN A 495 3.86 7.07 6.92
CA ASN A 495 3.53 8.46 7.23
C ASN A 495 4.40 8.96 8.40
N PHE A 496 5.72 8.88 8.25
CA PHE A 496 6.67 9.38 9.22
C PHE A 496 6.87 10.89 9.09
N PRO A 497 7.38 11.56 10.14
CA PRO A 497 7.80 12.95 10.03
C PRO A 497 8.86 13.12 8.93
N ALA A 498 8.68 14.13 8.07
CA ALA A 498 9.68 14.50 7.10
C ALA A 498 10.90 15.17 7.77
N PRO A 499 12.08 15.15 7.14
CA PRO A 499 13.22 15.94 7.61
C PRO A 499 12.91 17.44 7.50
N VAL A 500 13.56 18.25 8.34
CA VAL A 500 13.43 19.72 8.28
C VAL A 500 14.80 20.29 7.89
N GLY A 501 14.87 20.98 6.77
CA GLY A 501 16.13 21.46 6.21
C GLY A 501 17.12 20.33 5.93
N ASP A 502 18.35 20.46 6.40
CA ASP A 502 19.41 19.47 6.22
C ASP A 502 19.47 18.41 7.35
N ASP A 503 18.57 18.49 8.33
CA ASP A 503 18.54 17.54 9.44
C ASP A 503 17.98 16.18 8.99
N PRO A 504 18.49 15.05 9.54
CA PRO A 504 17.97 13.73 9.19
C PRO A 504 16.55 13.54 9.74
N ALA A 505 15.71 12.77 9.01
CA ALA A 505 14.42 12.36 9.52
C ALA A 505 14.59 11.41 10.72
N LEU A 506 14.24 11.87 11.92
CA LEU A 506 14.34 11.09 13.16
C LEU A 506 13.02 10.42 13.48
N LEU A 507 13.04 9.10 13.59
CA LEU A 507 11.87 8.26 13.88
C LEU A 507 11.67 8.08 15.39
N SER A 508 10.41 7.93 15.81
CA SER A 508 10.08 7.36 17.11
C SER A 508 10.30 5.85 17.11
N PHE A 509 10.38 5.24 18.28
CA PHE A 509 10.46 3.78 18.36
C PHE A 509 9.22 3.09 17.75
N ASP A 510 8.04 3.69 17.90
CA ASP A 510 6.80 3.21 17.25
C ASP A 510 6.88 3.25 15.72
N ASN A 511 7.47 4.32 15.15
CA ASN A 511 7.74 4.38 13.71
C ASN A 511 8.68 3.28 13.24
N VAL A 512 9.71 2.95 14.04
CA VAL A 512 10.64 1.84 13.74
C VAL A 512 9.89 0.51 13.73
N VAL A 513 9.05 0.25 14.72
CA VAL A 513 8.21 -0.97 14.78
C VAL A 513 7.31 -1.05 13.55
N THR A 514 6.65 0.05 13.18
CA THR A 514 5.82 0.14 11.98
C THR A 514 6.62 -0.17 10.72
N LEU A 515 7.82 0.41 10.56
CA LEU A 515 8.67 0.17 9.40
C LEU A 515 9.07 -1.31 9.30
N PHE A 516 9.46 -1.94 10.41
CA PHE A 516 9.78 -3.37 10.42
C PHE A 516 8.57 -4.25 10.10
N HIS A 517 7.37 -3.87 10.56
CA HIS A 517 6.11 -4.57 10.25
C HIS A 517 5.82 -4.52 8.74
N GLU A 518 5.76 -3.32 8.14
CA GLU A 518 5.50 -3.16 6.71
C GLU A 518 6.59 -3.80 5.84
N PHE A 519 7.82 -3.75 6.31
CA PHE A 519 8.91 -4.43 5.64
C PHE A 519 8.80 -5.96 5.73
N GLY A 520 8.22 -6.50 6.79
CA GLY A 520 7.86 -7.91 6.88
C GLY A 520 6.91 -8.34 5.78
N HIS A 521 5.85 -7.55 5.53
CA HIS A 521 4.94 -7.77 4.39
C HIS A 521 5.66 -7.62 3.04
N ALA A 522 6.58 -6.65 2.92
CA ALA A 522 7.38 -6.49 1.70
C ALA A 522 8.24 -7.71 1.41
N MET A 523 8.86 -8.29 2.44
CA MET A 523 9.64 -9.53 2.29
C MET A 523 8.77 -10.72 1.92
N HIS A 524 7.56 -10.82 2.47
CA HIS A 524 6.59 -11.83 2.06
C HIS A 524 6.26 -11.71 0.56
N GLY A 525 6.05 -10.47 0.07
CA GLY A 525 5.83 -10.20 -1.35
C GLY A 525 7.03 -10.49 -2.23
N THR A 526 8.26 -10.17 -1.76
CA THR A 526 9.49 -10.30 -2.54
C THR A 526 10.01 -11.75 -2.60
N LEU A 527 9.88 -12.50 -1.50
CA LEU A 527 10.40 -13.87 -1.38
C LEU A 527 9.41 -14.94 -1.86
N THR A 528 8.22 -14.54 -2.29
CA THR A 528 7.26 -15.46 -2.86
C THR A 528 7.80 -16.07 -4.17
N ASP A 529 7.57 -17.38 -4.37
CA ASP A 529 8.01 -18.12 -5.55
C ASP A 529 6.97 -19.19 -5.90
N VAL A 530 5.81 -18.73 -6.38
CA VAL A 530 4.65 -19.57 -6.73
C VAL A 530 4.43 -19.57 -8.24
N LYS A 531 3.76 -20.61 -8.73
CA LYS A 531 3.40 -20.70 -10.16
C LYS A 531 2.31 -19.68 -10.51
N TYR A 532 1.31 -19.51 -9.66
CA TYR A 532 0.11 -18.74 -9.95
C TYR A 532 0.12 -17.40 -9.20
N GLY A 533 0.02 -16.31 -9.94
CA GLY A 533 0.12 -14.94 -9.41
C GLY A 533 -0.96 -14.58 -8.39
N SER A 534 -2.16 -15.16 -8.50
CA SER A 534 -3.25 -14.97 -7.54
C SER A 534 -2.94 -15.50 -6.13
N MET A 535 -1.94 -16.38 -6.01
CA MET A 535 -1.50 -16.99 -4.74
C MET A 535 -0.23 -16.33 -4.19
N ALA A 536 0.32 -15.33 -4.87
CA ALA A 536 1.60 -14.73 -4.52
C ALA A 536 1.52 -13.78 -3.32
N GLY A 537 2.60 -13.71 -2.56
CA GLY A 537 2.80 -12.74 -1.48
C GLY A 537 1.76 -12.83 -0.37
N THR A 538 1.12 -11.71 -0.08
CA THR A 538 0.14 -11.56 1.00
C THR A 538 -1.29 -12.00 0.59
N SER A 539 -1.43 -12.80 -0.47
CA SER A 539 -2.71 -13.36 -0.91
C SER A 539 -3.13 -14.52 -0.02
N GLY A 540 -3.73 -14.23 1.13
CA GLY A 540 -4.15 -15.23 2.11
C GLY A 540 -5.20 -14.70 3.10
N PRO A 541 -5.68 -15.52 4.04
CA PRO A 541 -6.57 -15.05 5.09
C PRO A 541 -5.93 -13.91 5.87
N ARG A 542 -6.70 -12.82 6.05
CA ARG A 542 -6.15 -11.61 6.67
C ARG A 542 -5.65 -11.85 8.09
N ASP A 543 -6.35 -12.65 8.88
CA ASP A 543 -5.98 -13.03 10.24
C ASP A 543 -4.80 -14.02 10.34
N PHE A 544 -4.18 -14.36 9.19
CA PHE A 544 -2.88 -15.03 9.10
C PHE A 544 -1.76 -14.08 8.66
N ILE A 545 -2.09 -13.14 7.79
CA ILE A 545 -1.10 -12.22 7.19
C ILE A 545 -0.69 -11.13 8.19
N GLU A 546 -1.62 -10.58 9.01
CA GLU A 546 -1.43 -9.48 9.97
C GLU A 546 -0.79 -9.93 11.34
#